data_f0ef35b92cc410d28781faba59b3ff7c
#
_entry.id   f0ef35b92cc410d28781faba59b3ff7c
#
_cell.length_a   1.000
_cell.length_b   1.000
_cell.length_c   1.000
_cell.angle_alpha   90.00
_cell.angle_beta   90.00
_cell.angle_gamma   90.00
#
_symmetry.space_group_name_H-M   'P 1'
#
loop_
_entity.id
_entity.type
_entity.pdbx_description
1 polymer ?
#
loop_
_entity_poly.entity_id
_entity_poly.type
_entity_poly.pdbx_seq_one_letter_code
_entity_poly.pdbx_strand_id
1 'polypeptide(L)'
;MTPTLTVLVCGSRDFPVSERPTIRAWLARLPPGTVVIHGAARGADSLAASVAQELGFAVRAYPVDHALDGQWPAAGIRRNARMLAAEPSVSRCFAFTDAIQRGTGASRRLTGTGDMVGRCLAAGVVVTVVPPASQPL
;
A
#
# COMPACT_ATOMS: atom_id res chain seq x y z
N MET A 1 -24.36 -6.27 -12.10
CA MET A 1 -23.47 -6.61 -10.98
C MET A 1 -22.24 -5.73 -11.05
N THR A 2 -21.95 -4.98 -10.00
CA THR A 2 -20.78 -4.11 -9.96
C THR A 2 -19.53 -4.96 -9.71
N PRO A 3 -18.47 -4.83 -10.53
CA PRO A 3 -17.23 -5.56 -10.26
C PRO A 3 -16.64 -5.18 -8.91
N THR A 4 -16.08 -6.15 -8.21
CA THR A 4 -15.37 -5.90 -6.96
C THR A 4 -14.09 -5.12 -7.24
N LEU A 5 -13.92 -3.98 -6.57
CA LEU A 5 -12.71 -3.19 -6.69
C LEU A 5 -11.64 -3.77 -5.77
N THR A 6 -10.43 -3.94 -6.28
CA THR A 6 -9.26 -4.34 -5.50
C THR A 6 -8.29 -3.17 -5.43
N VAL A 7 -7.95 -2.78 -4.21
CA VAL A 7 -7.11 -1.62 -3.93
C VAL A 7 -5.90 -2.05 -3.11
N LEU A 8 -4.72 -1.65 -3.56
CA LEU A 8 -3.48 -1.87 -2.83
C LEU A 8 -3.19 -0.65 -1.96
N VAL A 9 -2.85 -0.89 -0.69
CA VAL A 9 -2.35 0.16 0.19
C VAL A 9 -0.90 -0.13 0.56
N CYS A 10 -0.10 0.91 0.56
CA CYS A 10 1.29 0.87 1.01
C CYS A 10 1.62 2.20 1.68
N GLY A 11 2.80 2.32 2.23
CA GLY A 11 3.22 3.58 2.82
C GLY A 11 4.37 3.44 3.79
N SER A 12 4.69 4.55 4.44
CA SER A 12 5.82 4.65 5.35
C SER A 12 5.60 3.83 6.61
N ARG A 13 6.67 3.21 7.09
CA ARG A 13 6.65 2.49 8.38
C ARG A 13 6.45 3.42 9.56
N ASP A 14 6.81 4.68 9.40
CA ASP A 14 6.67 5.73 10.40
C ASP A 14 5.49 6.66 10.15
N PHE A 15 4.56 6.29 9.28
CA PHE A 15 3.33 7.05 9.10
C PHE A 15 2.62 7.15 10.44
N PRO A 16 2.35 8.37 10.95
CA PRO A 16 1.94 8.52 12.35
C PRO A 16 0.60 7.87 12.65
N VAL A 17 0.48 7.24 13.82
CA VAL A 17 -0.79 6.68 14.31
C VAL A 17 -1.86 7.76 14.39
N SER A 18 -1.46 9.01 14.71
CA SER A 18 -2.36 10.15 14.74
C SER A 18 -3.01 10.45 13.39
N GLU A 19 -2.47 9.91 12.30
CA GLU A 19 -3.01 10.09 10.96
C GLU A 19 -4.04 9.01 10.57
N ARG A 20 -4.46 8.19 11.51
CA ARG A 20 -5.54 7.22 11.27
C ARG A 20 -6.80 7.88 10.67
N PRO A 21 -7.24 9.07 11.13
CA PRO A 21 -8.36 9.76 10.48
C PRO A 21 -8.13 10.10 9.02
N THR A 22 -6.90 10.43 8.64
CA THR A 22 -6.54 10.69 7.24
C THR A 22 -6.75 9.43 6.40
N ILE A 23 -6.22 8.30 6.85
CA ILE A 23 -6.41 7.02 6.15
C ILE A 23 -7.90 6.69 6.04
N ARG A 24 -8.66 6.88 7.12
CA ARG A 24 -10.08 6.62 7.13
C ARG A 24 -10.83 7.49 6.12
N ALA A 25 -10.50 8.78 6.04
CA ALA A 25 -11.15 9.70 5.11
C ALA A 25 -10.99 9.23 3.66
N TRP A 26 -9.82 8.72 3.30
CA TRP A 26 -9.56 8.23 1.93
C TRP A 26 -10.22 6.87 1.67
N LEU A 27 -10.07 5.91 2.58
CA LEU A 27 -10.64 4.58 2.38
C LEU A 27 -12.17 4.58 2.46
N ALA A 28 -12.78 5.46 3.25
CA ALA A 28 -14.23 5.53 3.37
C ALA A 28 -14.93 5.91 2.06
N ARG A 29 -14.22 6.45 1.09
CA ARG A 29 -14.76 6.81 -0.22
C ARG A 29 -14.82 5.64 -1.20
N LEU A 30 -14.22 4.53 -0.85
CA LEU A 30 -14.24 3.34 -1.71
C LEU A 30 -15.62 2.69 -1.67
N PRO A 31 -16.06 2.10 -2.79
CA PRO A 31 -17.38 1.47 -2.84
C PRO A 31 -17.47 0.25 -1.92
N PRO A 32 -18.68 -0.08 -1.47
CA PRO A 32 -18.89 -1.33 -0.71
C PRO A 32 -18.40 -2.55 -1.50
N GLY A 33 -17.88 -3.53 -0.79
CA GLY A 33 -17.34 -4.75 -1.43
C GLY A 33 -15.91 -4.62 -1.89
N THR A 34 -15.28 -3.46 -1.71
CA THR A 34 -13.86 -3.28 -2.02
C THR A 34 -13.01 -4.27 -1.23
N VAL A 35 -12.00 -4.83 -1.88
CA VAL A 35 -10.97 -5.64 -1.25
C VAL A 35 -9.70 -4.81 -1.13
N VAL A 36 -9.14 -4.73 0.07
CA VAL A 36 -7.90 -4.00 0.34
C VAL A 36 -6.77 -5.02 0.52
N ILE A 37 -5.70 -4.85 -0.22
CA ILE A 37 -4.51 -5.69 -0.09
C ILE A 37 -3.33 -4.86 0.42
N HIS A 38 -2.46 -5.46 1.21
CA HIS A 38 -1.31 -4.78 1.81
C HIS A 38 -0.18 -5.76 2.13
N GLY A 39 0.98 -5.21 2.43
CA GLY A 39 2.20 -6.00 2.68
C GLY A 39 2.47 -6.35 4.14
N ALA A 40 1.54 -6.10 5.04
CA ALA A 40 1.67 -6.39 6.47
C ALA A 40 2.88 -5.72 7.14
N ALA A 41 3.35 -4.60 6.61
CA ALA A 41 4.41 -3.82 7.24
C ALA A 41 3.87 -2.96 8.38
N ARG A 42 4.78 -2.46 9.23
CA ARG A 42 4.42 -1.48 10.25
C ARG A 42 3.95 -0.18 9.62
N GLY A 43 3.30 0.67 10.43
CA GLY A 43 2.91 2.01 10.03
C GLY A 43 1.69 2.00 9.13
N ALA A 44 1.79 2.57 7.95
CA ALA A 44 0.67 2.77 7.06
C ALA A 44 -0.10 1.49 6.72
N ASP A 45 0.61 0.38 6.44
CA ASP A 45 -0.04 -0.90 6.13
C ASP A 45 -0.94 -1.37 7.28
N SER A 46 -0.42 -1.36 8.50
CA SER A 46 -1.17 -1.81 9.68
C SER A 46 -2.34 -0.90 9.99
N LEU A 47 -2.16 0.41 9.88
CA LEU A 47 -3.23 1.38 10.08
C LEU A 47 -4.33 1.21 9.03
N ALA A 48 -3.94 1.08 7.76
CA ALA A 48 -4.89 0.91 6.67
C ALA A 48 -5.67 -0.39 6.79
N ALA A 49 -5.02 -1.49 7.18
CA ALA A 49 -5.69 -2.77 7.39
C ALA A 49 -6.76 -2.66 8.48
N SER A 50 -6.42 -2.03 9.60
CA SER A 50 -7.35 -1.83 10.72
C SER A 50 -8.54 -0.96 10.31
N VAL A 51 -8.30 0.14 9.60
CA VAL A 51 -9.35 1.03 9.11
C VAL A 51 -10.24 0.32 8.10
N ALA A 52 -9.64 -0.43 7.16
CA ALA A 52 -10.40 -1.16 6.15
C ALA A 52 -11.35 -2.17 6.79
N GLN A 53 -10.89 -2.89 7.82
CA GLN A 53 -11.73 -3.83 8.56
C GLN A 53 -12.89 -3.11 9.26
N GLU A 54 -12.64 -1.97 9.88
CA GLU A 54 -13.70 -1.17 10.50
C GLU A 54 -14.74 -0.69 9.49
N LEU A 55 -14.32 -0.39 8.27
CA LEU A 55 -15.20 0.05 7.20
C LEU A 55 -15.95 -1.11 6.52
N GLY A 56 -15.68 -2.34 6.94
CA GLY A 56 -16.34 -3.53 6.41
C GLY A 56 -15.75 -4.09 5.12
N PHE A 57 -14.56 -3.63 4.71
CA PHE A 57 -13.88 -4.15 3.54
C PHE A 57 -13.18 -5.48 3.87
N ALA A 58 -13.13 -6.38 2.89
CA ALA A 58 -12.26 -7.55 2.98
C ALA A 58 -10.80 -7.10 2.88
N VAL A 59 -9.92 -7.76 3.64
CA VAL A 59 -8.50 -7.42 3.68
C VAL A 59 -7.68 -8.68 3.41
N ARG A 60 -6.72 -8.57 2.48
CA ARG A 60 -5.74 -9.63 2.22
C ARG A 60 -4.33 -9.12 2.48
N ALA A 61 -3.62 -9.81 3.36
CA ALA A 61 -2.26 -9.47 3.76
C ALA A 61 -1.25 -10.34 3.02
N TYR A 62 -0.14 -9.72 2.61
CA TYR A 62 0.98 -10.40 1.96
C TYR A 62 2.25 -10.14 2.77
N PRO A 63 2.40 -10.76 3.95
CA PRO A 63 3.61 -10.58 4.72
C PRO A 63 4.82 -11.17 3.98
N VAL A 64 6.00 -10.67 4.31
CA VAL A 64 7.23 -11.28 3.81
C VAL A 64 7.27 -12.75 4.23
N ASP A 65 7.54 -13.61 3.28
CA ASP A 65 7.76 -15.03 3.48
C ASP A 65 9.18 -15.35 3.01
N HIS A 66 10.09 -15.62 3.94
CA HIS A 66 11.50 -15.81 3.60
C HIS A 66 11.74 -17.03 2.71
N ALA A 67 10.85 -18.00 2.71
CA ALA A 67 10.94 -19.14 1.81
C ALA A 67 10.67 -18.74 0.35
N LEU A 68 9.79 -17.75 0.15
CA LEU A 68 9.42 -17.25 -1.19
C LEU A 68 10.21 -16.00 -1.58
N ASP A 69 10.43 -15.11 -0.63
CA ASP A 69 10.94 -13.76 -0.89
C ASP A 69 12.43 -13.62 -0.58
N GLY A 70 13.05 -14.64 0.04
CA GLY A 70 14.44 -14.59 0.43
C GLY A 70 14.65 -13.75 1.70
N GLN A 71 15.88 -13.32 1.91
CA GLN A 71 16.28 -12.60 3.11
C GLN A 71 16.30 -11.09 2.90
N TRP A 72 16.26 -10.34 4.00
CA TRP A 72 16.48 -8.91 3.97
C TRP A 72 17.88 -8.60 3.44
N PRO A 73 18.08 -7.48 2.72
CA PRO A 73 17.13 -6.38 2.51
C PRO A 73 16.20 -6.55 1.31
N ALA A 74 16.41 -7.55 0.44
CA ALA A 74 15.63 -7.69 -0.79
C ALA A 74 14.24 -8.30 -0.59
N ALA A 75 13.97 -8.88 0.60
CA ALA A 75 12.74 -9.63 0.85
C ALA A 75 11.47 -8.77 0.63
N GLY A 76 11.47 -7.52 1.09
CA GLY A 76 10.33 -6.63 0.93
C GLY A 76 10.03 -6.32 -0.53
N ILE A 77 11.07 -6.09 -1.33
CA ILE A 77 10.92 -5.81 -2.77
C ILE A 77 10.37 -7.03 -3.49
N ARG A 78 10.86 -8.21 -3.17
CA ARG A 78 10.39 -9.46 -3.76
C ARG A 78 8.95 -9.77 -3.36
N ARG A 79 8.58 -9.50 -2.10
CA ARG A 79 7.20 -9.62 -1.65
C ARG A 79 6.29 -8.68 -2.43
N ASN A 80 6.72 -7.44 -2.68
CA ASN A 80 5.95 -6.49 -3.47
C ASN A 80 5.66 -7.05 -4.87
N ALA A 81 6.65 -7.62 -5.53
CA ALA A 81 6.47 -8.24 -6.83
C ALA A 81 5.50 -9.42 -6.77
N ARG A 82 5.64 -10.28 -5.76
CA ARG A 82 4.79 -11.44 -5.56
C ARG A 82 3.33 -11.02 -5.29
N MET A 83 3.13 -10.03 -4.44
CA MET A 83 1.79 -9.52 -4.13
C MET A 83 1.09 -9.00 -5.39
N LEU A 84 1.78 -8.18 -6.17
CA LEU A 84 1.18 -7.59 -7.36
C LEU A 84 0.88 -8.65 -8.42
N ALA A 85 1.76 -9.66 -8.56
CA ALA A 85 1.53 -10.77 -9.48
C ALA A 85 0.32 -11.63 -9.06
N ALA A 86 0.08 -11.76 -7.75
CA ALA A 86 -1.04 -12.54 -7.22
C ALA A 86 -2.38 -11.80 -7.33
N GLU A 87 -2.36 -10.49 -7.59
CA GLU A 87 -3.57 -9.66 -7.58
C GLU A 87 -3.69 -8.89 -8.91
N PRO A 88 -3.93 -9.58 -10.02
CA PRO A 88 -3.96 -8.92 -11.33
C PRO A 88 -5.13 -7.93 -11.49
N SER A 89 -6.12 -7.97 -10.61
CA SER A 89 -7.27 -7.08 -10.66
C SER A 89 -7.06 -5.78 -9.90
N VAL A 90 -5.89 -5.55 -9.30
CA VAL A 90 -5.58 -4.27 -8.63
C VAL A 90 -5.67 -3.15 -9.65
N SER A 91 -6.48 -2.15 -9.34
CA SER A 91 -6.71 -1.00 -10.22
C SER A 91 -6.27 0.33 -9.60
N ARG A 92 -6.16 0.38 -8.27
CA ARG A 92 -5.77 1.59 -7.54
C ARG A 92 -4.77 1.24 -6.45
N CYS A 93 -3.89 2.20 -6.17
CA CYS A 93 -2.95 2.12 -5.06
C CYS A 93 -3.00 3.44 -4.28
N PHE A 94 -3.18 3.34 -2.97
CA PHE A 94 -2.99 4.47 -2.07
C PHE A 94 -1.66 4.30 -1.35
N ALA A 95 -0.78 5.27 -1.51
CA ALA A 95 0.52 5.30 -0.83
C ALA A 95 0.48 6.38 0.26
N PHE A 96 0.34 5.95 1.51
CA PHE A 96 0.28 6.84 2.67
C PHE A 96 1.69 7.17 3.12
N THR A 97 2.21 8.29 2.67
CA THR A 97 3.58 8.69 2.92
C THR A 97 3.74 10.20 2.71
N ASP A 98 4.73 10.81 3.34
CA ASP A 98 5.04 12.23 3.14
C ASP A 98 5.41 12.52 1.70
N ALA A 99 6.28 11.70 1.14
CA ALA A 99 6.72 11.82 -0.25
C ALA A 99 7.32 10.50 -0.69
N ILE A 100 7.26 10.25 -1.99
CA ILE A 100 8.01 9.14 -2.57
C ILE A 100 9.47 9.58 -2.64
N GLN A 101 10.25 9.12 -1.66
CA GLN A 101 11.64 9.52 -1.58
C GLN A 101 12.52 8.57 -2.36
N ARG A 102 13.35 9.16 -3.20
CA ARG A 102 14.52 8.49 -3.77
C ARG A 102 15.72 8.96 -3.00
N GLY A 103 16.56 8.03 -2.59
CA GLY A 103 17.84 8.38 -2.02
C GLY A 103 18.65 9.26 -3.00
N THR A 104 19.54 10.10 -2.47
CA THR A 104 20.40 10.95 -3.26
C THR A 104 21.83 10.39 -3.29
N GLY A 105 22.57 10.67 -4.34
CA GLY A 105 23.95 10.22 -4.48
C GLY A 105 24.07 8.70 -4.55
N ALA A 106 25.01 8.13 -3.80
CA ALA A 106 25.24 6.68 -3.77
C ALA A 106 24.10 5.89 -3.13
N SER A 107 23.21 6.55 -2.44
CA SER A 107 22.09 5.93 -1.71
C SER A 107 20.77 6.03 -2.48
N ARG A 108 20.79 5.80 -3.77
CA ARG A 108 19.60 5.90 -4.61
C ARG A 108 18.64 4.71 -4.47
N ARG A 109 18.74 3.98 -3.38
CA ARG A 109 17.85 2.85 -3.14
C ARG A 109 16.42 3.36 -2.93
N LEU A 110 15.49 2.83 -3.68
CA LEU A 110 14.08 3.09 -3.44
C LEU A 110 13.67 2.51 -2.10
N THR A 111 12.83 3.22 -1.37
CA THR A 111 12.17 2.66 -0.19
C THR A 111 11.21 1.55 -0.64
N GLY A 112 10.75 0.72 0.29
CA GLY A 112 9.73 -0.29 0.00
C GLY A 112 8.46 0.33 -0.62
N THR A 113 8.06 1.50 -0.12
CA THR A 113 6.92 2.25 -0.68
C THR A 113 7.22 2.73 -2.10
N GLY A 114 8.40 3.31 -2.32
CA GLY A 114 8.79 3.77 -3.65
C GLY A 114 8.88 2.64 -4.66
N ASP A 115 9.38 1.47 -4.24
CA ASP A 115 9.40 0.29 -5.09
C ASP A 115 7.98 -0.14 -5.49
N MET A 116 7.07 -0.22 -4.53
CA MET A 116 5.69 -0.63 -4.82
C MET A 116 4.99 0.36 -5.74
N VAL A 117 5.17 1.67 -5.50
CA VAL A 117 4.59 2.70 -6.38
C VAL A 117 5.12 2.55 -7.80
N GLY A 118 6.42 2.35 -7.98
CA GLY A 118 7.00 2.14 -9.31
C GLY A 118 6.43 0.92 -10.01
N ARG A 119 6.24 -0.20 -9.30
CA ARG A 119 5.63 -1.40 -9.86
C ARG A 119 4.18 -1.20 -10.25
N CYS A 120 3.42 -0.47 -9.42
CA CYS A 120 2.02 -0.14 -9.71
C CYS A 120 1.92 0.73 -10.98
N LEU A 121 2.75 1.76 -11.10
CA LEU A 121 2.76 2.62 -12.28
C LEU A 121 3.10 1.81 -13.53
N ALA A 122 4.10 0.94 -13.46
CA ALA A 122 4.48 0.09 -14.59
C ALA A 122 3.36 -0.87 -15.01
N ALA A 123 2.52 -1.28 -14.06
CA ALA A 123 1.39 -2.18 -14.32
C ALA A 123 0.11 -1.45 -14.73
N GLY A 124 0.14 -0.13 -14.87
CA GLY A 124 -1.03 0.66 -15.23
C GLY A 124 -2.00 0.92 -14.09
N VAL A 125 -1.57 0.70 -12.85
CA VAL A 125 -2.37 0.96 -11.64
C VAL A 125 -2.37 2.45 -11.35
N VAL A 126 -3.54 3.03 -11.07
CA VAL A 126 -3.65 4.44 -10.68
C VAL A 126 -3.15 4.61 -9.26
N VAL A 127 -2.12 5.43 -9.08
CA VAL A 127 -1.49 5.67 -7.76
C VAL A 127 -1.89 7.03 -7.24
N THR A 128 -2.35 7.07 -5.99
CA THR A 128 -2.58 8.31 -5.25
C THR A 128 -1.64 8.33 -4.04
N VAL A 129 -0.78 9.33 -3.97
CA VAL A 129 0.09 9.55 -2.81
C VAL A 129 -0.66 10.43 -1.82
N VAL A 130 -0.78 9.96 -0.59
CA VAL A 130 -1.54 10.64 0.47
C VAL A 130 -0.61 10.99 1.61
N PRO A 131 -0.17 12.27 1.70
CA PRO A 131 0.64 12.72 2.83
C PRO A 131 -0.20 12.87 4.09
N PRO A 132 0.44 13.00 5.27
CA PRO A 132 -0.26 13.32 6.51
C PRO A 132 -1.18 14.53 6.36
N ALA A 133 -2.31 14.50 7.04
CA ALA A 133 -3.33 15.55 7.07
C ALA A 133 -4.01 15.84 5.71
N SER A 134 -3.75 15.04 4.68
CA SER A 134 -4.38 15.19 3.37
C SER A 134 -5.85 14.78 3.43
N GLN A 135 -6.72 15.56 2.76
CA GLN A 135 -8.13 15.25 2.68
C GLN A 135 -8.53 14.97 1.23
N PRO A 136 -9.43 14.00 1.01
CA PRO A 136 -9.98 13.79 -0.33
C PRO A 136 -10.81 15.01 -0.76
N LEU A 137 -10.78 15.29 -2.03
CA LEU A 137 -11.58 16.36 -2.63
C LEU A 137 -13.05 15.99 -2.73
#